data_2bb0f82a03f48dd4fcd0d61dd212ea38
#
_entry.id   2bb0f82a03f48dd4fcd0d61dd212ea38
#
_cell.length_a   1.000
_cell.length_b   1.000
_cell.length_c   1.000
_cell.angle_alpha   90.00
_cell.angle_beta   90.00
_cell.angle_gamma   90.00
#
_symmetry.space_group_name_H-M   'P 1'
#
loop_
_entity.id
_entity.type
_entity.pdbx_description
1 polymer ?
#
loop_
_entity_poly.entity_id
_entity_poly.type
_entity_poly.pdbx_seq_one_letter_code
_entity_poly.pdbx_strand_id
1 'polypeptide(L)'
;MNVEINPSEYKVLIVDDVISNVLLLKVLLTNEKFNIVTAGNGTQALEQVKKEKPDLVLLDVMMPDISGFEVAQQMKADEEMSEIPVIFLTALNSTADIVKGFQVGGNDFISKPFNKEELIIRVTHQISLVAAKRIIIAQTEELRKTI
;
A
#
# COMPACT_ATOMS: atom_id res chain seq x y z
N MET A 1 -4.92 -18.23 5.32
CA MET A 1 -5.47 -18.72 4.03
C MET A 1 -4.55 -18.29 2.90
N ASN A 2 -4.04 -19.25 2.14
CA ASN A 2 -3.26 -18.94 0.95
C ASN A 2 -4.20 -18.73 -0.22
N VAL A 3 -4.21 -17.50 -0.73
CA VAL A 3 -5.02 -17.14 -1.90
C VAL A 3 -4.07 -16.93 -3.06
N GLU A 4 -4.29 -17.66 -4.15
CA GLU A 4 -3.57 -17.40 -5.39
C GLU A 4 -4.01 -16.06 -5.95
N ILE A 5 -3.05 -15.24 -6.31
CA ILE A 5 -3.31 -13.94 -6.92
C ILE A 5 -2.69 -13.88 -8.31
N ASN A 6 -3.34 -13.14 -9.20
CA ASN A 6 -2.75 -12.71 -10.45
C ASN A 6 -2.31 -11.25 -10.28
N PRO A 7 -1.00 -10.98 -10.12
CA PRO A 7 -0.53 -9.62 -9.86
C PRO A 7 -1.00 -8.58 -10.88
N SER A 8 -1.23 -8.99 -12.13
CA SER A 8 -1.68 -8.06 -13.18
C SER A 8 -3.08 -7.49 -12.93
N GLU A 9 -3.84 -8.07 -12.01
CA GLU A 9 -5.16 -7.57 -11.62
C GLU A 9 -5.09 -6.57 -10.48
N TYR A 10 -3.91 -6.30 -9.93
CA TYR A 10 -3.73 -5.43 -8.77
C TYR A 10 -2.82 -4.24 -9.09
N LYS A 11 -3.19 -3.10 -8.55
CA LYS A 11 -2.48 -1.83 -8.75
C LYS A 11 -1.82 -1.40 -7.45
N VAL A 12 -0.53 -1.09 -7.51
CA VAL A 12 0.26 -0.61 -6.37
C VAL A 12 0.69 0.82 -6.64
N LEU A 13 0.39 1.71 -5.72
CA LEU A 13 0.87 3.10 -5.74
C LEU A 13 2.18 3.18 -4.95
N ILE A 14 3.22 3.71 -5.57
CA ILE A 14 4.52 3.94 -4.93
C ILE A 14 4.66 5.44 -4.69
N VAL A 15 4.87 5.82 -3.44
CA VAL A 15 5.03 7.22 -3.02
C VAL A 15 6.38 7.39 -2.34
N ASP A 16 7.27 8.15 -2.98
CA ASP A 16 8.58 8.50 -2.43
C ASP A 16 9.04 9.78 -3.14
N ASP A 17 9.66 10.69 -2.40
CA ASP A 17 10.18 11.94 -2.97
C ASP A 17 11.54 11.77 -3.65
N VAL A 18 12.19 10.63 -3.46
CA VAL A 18 13.46 10.28 -4.10
C VAL A 18 13.19 9.46 -5.35
N ILE A 19 13.45 10.06 -6.52
CA ILE A 19 13.13 9.45 -7.82
C ILE A 19 13.79 8.07 -7.99
N SER A 20 15.04 7.91 -7.56
CA SER A 20 15.73 6.62 -7.68
C SER A 20 15.05 5.51 -6.89
N ASN A 21 14.45 5.83 -5.74
CA ASN A 21 13.68 4.86 -4.96
C ASN A 21 12.42 4.43 -5.71
N VAL A 22 11.71 5.41 -6.28
CA VAL A 22 10.49 5.13 -7.07
C VAL A 22 10.82 4.22 -8.26
N LEU A 23 11.88 4.54 -8.99
CA LEU A 23 12.29 3.74 -10.15
C LEU A 23 12.67 2.32 -9.76
N LEU A 24 13.42 2.15 -8.67
CA LEU A 24 13.82 0.83 -8.19
C LEU A 24 12.59 -0.02 -7.82
N LEU A 25 11.70 0.54 -7.01
CA LEU A 25 10.49 -0.17 -6.60
C LEU A 25 9.59 -0.50 -7.79
N LYS A 26 9.47 0.44 -8.73
CA LYS A 26 8.69 0.23 -9.95
C LYS A 26 9.23 -0.94 -10.77
N VAL A 27 10.55 -1.00 -10.97
CA VAL A 27 11.18 -2.10 -11.71
C VAL A 27 10.94 -3.44 -11.01
N LEU A 28 11.18 -3.49 -9.70
CA LEU A 28 11.04 -4.73 -8.94
C LEU A 28 9.61 -5.26 -8.98
N LEU A 29 8.62 -4.38 -8.81
CA LEU A 29 7.22 -4.80 -8.77
C LEU A 29 6.63 -5.02 -10.16
N THR A 30 7.08 -4.29 -11.17
CA THR A 30 6.70 -4.54 -12.57
C THR A 30 7.19 -5.91 -13.03
N ASN A 31 8.38 -6.31 -12.59
CA ASN A 31 8.91 -7.65 -12.89
C ASN A 31 8.04 -8.75 -12.27
N GLU A 32 7.35 -8.46 -11.17
CA GLU A 32 6.39 -9.37 -10.56
C GLU A 32 4.97 -9.25 -11.14
N LYS A 33 4.82 -8.46 -12.21
CA LYS A 33 3.59 -8.30 -12.99
C LYS A 33 2.52 -7.41 -12.35
N PHE A 34 2.82 -6.67 -11.28
CA PHE A 34 1.90 -5.69 -10.71
C PHE A 34 1.77 -4.47 -11.63
N ASN A 35 0.59 -3.86 -11.61
CA ASN A 35 0.37 -2.55 -12.24
C ASN A 35 0.83 -1.46 -11.27
N ILE A 36 1.64 -0.52 -11.76
CA ILE A 36 2.28 0.48 -10.91
C ILE A 36 1.84 1.88 -11.30
N VAL A 37 1.44 2.65 -10.29
CA VAL A 37 1.30 4.10 -10.38
C VAL A 37 2.23 4.73 -9.36
N THR A 38 2.61 5.98 -9.57
CA THR A 38 3.62 6.65 -8.73
C THR A 38 3.16 8.05 -8.32
N ALA A 39 3.70 8.52 -7.19
CA ALA A 39 3.55 9.88 -6.72
C ALA A 39 4.85 10.32 -6.06
N GLY A 40 5.21 11.59 -6.21
CA GLY A 40 6.48 12.13 -5.71
C GLY A 40 6.38 12.87 -4.38
N ASN A 41 5.20 13.03 -3.84
CA ASN A 41 4.98 13.67 -2.54
C ASN A 41 3.60 13.31 -1.98
N GLY A 42 3.31 13.77 -0.77
CA GLY A 42 2.06 13.40 -0.08
C GLY A 42 0.81 13.96 -0.73
N THR A 43 0.85 15.17 -1.25
CA THR A 43 -0.29 15.79 -1.94
C THR A 43 -0.63 15.00 -3.20
N GLN A 44 0.37 14.67 -4.01
CA GLN A 44 0.18 13.83 -5.19
C GLN A 44 -0.32 12.43 -4.82
N ALA A 45 0.16 11.90 -3.69
CA ALA A 45 -0.28 10.59 -3.22
C ALA A 45 -1.79 10.56 -2.99
N LEU A 46 -2.32 11.55 -2.27
CA LEU A 46 -3.76 11.65 -2.01
C LEU A 46 -4.58 11.81 -3.30
N GLU A 47 -4.09 12.59 -4.26
CA GLU A 47 -4.72 12.73 -5.57
C GLU A 47 -4.75 11.40 -6.31
N GLN A 48 -3.63 10.69 -6.33
CA GLN A 48 -3.51 9.42 -7.03
C GLN A 48 -4.36 8.32 -6.38
N VAL A 49 -4.46 8.31 -5.05
CA VAL A 49 -5.32 7.35 -4.37
C VAL A 49 -6.78 7.52 -4.79
N LYS A 50 -7.25 8.76 -4.86
CA LYS A 50 -8.63 9.06 -5.30
C LYS A 50 -8.87 8.71 -6.76
N LYS A 51 -7.91 9.05 -7.62
CA LYS A 51 -8.03 8.87 -9.08
C LYS A 51 -7.88 7.41 -9.49
N GLU A 52 -6.84 6.76 -8.99
CA GLU A 52 -6.42 5.44 -9.46
C GLU A 52 -6.99 4.29 -8.62
N LYS A 53 -7.45 4.58 -7.42
CA LYS A 53 -7.99 3.58 -6.48
C LYS A 53 -7.10 2.34 -6.37
N PRO A 54 -5.82 2.52 -5.95
CA PRO A 54 -4.88 1.41 -5.88
C PRO A 54 -5.32 0.36 -4.86
N ASP A 55 -4.82 -0.84 -5.03
CA ASP A 55 -5.09 -1.95 -4.11
C ASP A 55 -4.13 -1.95 -2.92
N LEU A 56 -3.02 -1.24 -3.04
CA LEU A 56 -1.98 -1.12 -2.01
C LEU A 56 -1.22 0.17 -2.23
N VAL A 57 -0.82 0.83 -1.15
CA VAL A 57 0.05 2.03 -1.19
C VAL A 57 1.35 1.73 -0.46
N LEU A 58 2.48 1.91 -1.16
CA LEU A 58 3.81 1.95 -0.55
C LEU A 58 4.14 3.41 -0.32
N LEU A 59 4.31 3.81 0.93
CA LEU A 59 4.27 5.21 1.32
C LEU A 59 5.49 5.58 2.16
N ASP A 60 6.36 6.43 1.60
CA ASP A 60 7.49 7.00 2.33
C ASP A 60 6.98 7.84 3.51
N VAL A 61 7.65 7.73 4.64
CA VAL A 61 7.30 8.49 5.85
C VAL A 61 7.78 9.94 5.75
N MET A 62 9.02 10.13 5.30
CA MET A 62 9.68 11.45 5.29
C MET A 62 9.57 12.10 3.93
N MET A 63 8.66 13.07 3.80
CA MET A 63 8.45 13.82 2.56
C MET A 63 8.35 15.32 2.85
N PRO A 64 8.71 16.20 1.88
CA PRO A 64 8.85 17.63 2.16
C PRO A 64 7.53 18.38 2.39
N ASP A 65 6.41 17.93 1.81
CA ASP A 65 5.11 18.63 1.95
C ASP A 65 4.34 18.14 3.17
N ILE A 66 3.85 16.90 3.13
CA ILE A 66 3.21 16.26 4.28
C ILE A 66 3.84 14.88 4.50
N SER A 67 3.89 14.43 5.76
CA SER A 67 4.50 13.14 6.07
C SER A 67 3.63 11.98 5.58
N GLY A 68 4.25 10.82 5.40
CA GLY A 68 3.49 9.59 5.09
C GLY A 68 2.50 9.24 6.19
N PHE A 69 2.81 9.51 7.45
CA PHE A 69 1.86 9.29 8.54
C PHE A 69 0.60 10.13 8.36
N GLU A 70 0.75 11.39 7.95
CA GLU A 70 -0.38 12.28 7.71
C GLU A 70 -1.20 11.83 6.50
N VAL A 71 -0.55 11.40 5.43
CA VAL A 71 -1.25 10.81 4.27
C VAL A 71 -2.09 9.61 4.68
N ALA A 72 -1.52 8.68 5.44
CA ALA A 72 -2.22 7.50 5.93
C ALA A 72 -3.41 7.88 6.81
N GLN A 73 -3.22 8.86 7.69
CA GLN A 73 -4.28 9.35 8.56
C GLN A 73 -5.46 9.92 7.77
N GLN A 74 -5.18 10.71 6.74
CA GLN A 74 -6.23 11.24 5.86
C GLN A 74 -6.92 10.14 5.06
N MET A 75 -6.18 9.14 4.59
CA MET A 75 -6.77 7.99 3.91
C MET A 75 -7.75 7.23 4.82
N LYS A 76 -7.36 6.99 6.06
CA LYS A 76 -8.20 6.24 7.01
C LYS A 76 -9.44 7.02 7.45
N ALA A 77 -9.42 8.34 7.35
CA ALA A 77 -10.58 9.20 7.63
C ALA A 77 -11.59 9.27 6.48
N ASP A 78 -11.24 8.79 5.30
CA ASP A 78 -12.08 8.84 4.10
C ASP A 78 -12.64 7.44 3.81
N GLU A 79 -13.97 7.33 3.74
CA GLU A 79 -14.64 6.04 3.53
C GLU A 79 -14.20 5.33 2.26
N GLU A 80 -13.91 6.06 1.19
CA GLU A 80 -13.50 5.47 -0.09
C GLU A 80 -12.08 4.92 -0.06
N MET A 81 -11.23 5.45 0.82
CA MET A 81 -9.80 5.11 0.89
C MET A 81 -9.43 4.29 2.12
N SER A 82 -10.31 4.22 3.12
CA SER A 82 -9.97 3.65 4.43
C SER A 82 -9.57 2.19 4.41
N GLU A 83 -10.03 1.43 3.44
CA GLU A 83 -9.77 0.00 3.32
C GLU A 83 -8.49 -0.33 2.54
N ILE A 84 -7.88 0.66 1.89
CA ILE A 84 -6.65 0.43 1.11
C ILE A 84 -5.49 0.24 2.08
N PRO A 85 -4.79 -0.90 2.04
CA PRO A 85 -3.65 -1.13 2.94
C PRO A 85 -2.48 -0.22 2.59
N VAL A 86 -1.73 0.15 3.63
CA VAL A 86 -0.55 1.00 3.52
C VAL A 86 0.65 0.27 4.10
N ILE A 87 1.73 0.17 3.32
CA ILE A 87 3.04 -0.24 3.82
C ILE A 87 3.92 0.99 3.86
N PHE A 88 4.44 1.34 5.03
CA PHE A 88 5.37 2.47 5.15
C PHE A 88 6.78 2.07 4.69
N LEU A 89 7.39 2.95 3.90
CA LEU A 89 8.79 2.84 3.49
C LEU A 89 9.60 3.78 4.37
N THR A 90 10.54 3.28 5.14
CA THR A 90 11.19 4.14 6.12
C THR A 90 12.61 3.71 6.49
N ALA A 91 13.48 4.70 6.73
CA ALA A 91 14.74 4.51 7.42
C ALA A 91 14.56 4.61 8.94
N LEU A 92 13.37 5.00 9.40
CA LEU A 92 13.05 5.11 10.83
C LEU A 92 12.93 3.71 11.43
N ASN A 93 13.61 3.50 12.56
CA ASN A 93 13.65 2.19 13.22
C ASN A 93 13.34 2.27 14.70
N SER A 94 12.92 3.44 15.22
CA SER A 94 12.54 3.55 16.61
C SER A 94 11.20 2.88 16.89
N THR A 95 11.05 2.32 18.07
CA THR A 95 9.79 1.72 18.49
C THR A 95 8.64 2.74 18.45
N ALA A 96 8.90 4.00 18.84
CA ALA A 96 7.90 5.05 18.84
C ALA A 96 7.37 5.32 17.42
N ASP A 97 8.22 5.36 16.41
CA ASP A 97 7.83 5.59 15.02
C ASP A 97 7.03 4.42 14.46
N ILE A 98 7.42 3.21 14.78
CA ILE A 98 6.69 2.00 14.36
C ILE A 98 5.28 2.00 14.98
N VAL A 99 5.18 2.27 16.27
CA VAL A 99 3.89 2.37 16.96
C VAL A 99 3.01 3.43 16.34
N LYS A 100 3.57 4.62 16.07
CA LYS A 100 2.83 5.72 15.42
C LYS A 100 2.29 5.29 14.06
N GLY A 101 3.10 4.59 13.25
CA GLY A 101 2.68 4.12 11.94
C GLY A 101 1.47 3.20 12.02
N PHE A 102 1.47 2.25 12.95
CA PHE A 102 0.31 1.38 13.14
C PHE A 102 -0.90 2.13 13.70
N GLN A 103 -0.68 3.10 14.59
CA GLN A 103 -1.77 3.91 15.16
C GLN A 103 -2.49 4.75 14.09
N VAL A 104 -1.79 5.25 13.08
CA VAL A 104 -2.41 6.01 11.99
C VAL A 104 -2.99 5.13 10.89
N GLY A 105 -2.94 3.80 11.06
CA GLY A 105 -3.58 2.86 10.16
C GLY A 105 -2.66 2.13 9.19
N GLY A 106 -1.33 2.20 9.40
CA GLY A 106 -0.39 1.42 8.60
C GLY A 106 -0.54 -0.08 8.84
N ASN A 107 -0.34 -0.86 7.80
CA ASN A 107 -0.48 -2.30 7.83
C ASN A 107 0.85 -3.03 7.97
N ASP A 108 1.94 -2.42 7.51
CA ASP A 108 3.27 -3.01 7.58
C ASP A 108 4.34 -1.95 7.34
N PHE A 109 5.60 -2.35 7.44
CA PHE A 109 6.78 -1.51 7.22
C PHE A 109 7.78 -2.23 6.34
N ILE A 110 8.48 -1.47 5.51
CA ILE A 110 9.65 -1.93 4.76
C ILE A 110 10.79 -0.96 5.04
N SER A 111 11.91 -1.48 5.50
CA SER A 111 13.09 -0.67 5.84
C SER A 111 13.89 -0.28 4.59
N LYS A 112 14.42 0.93 4.60
CA LYS A 112 15.43 1.37 3.63
C LYS A 112 16.83 1.01 4.16
N PRO A 113 17.77 0.57 3.32
CA PRO A 113 17.65 0.28 1.89
C PRO A 113 16.79 -0.96 1.61
N PHE A 114 16.15 -0.99 0.45
CA PHE A 114 15.18 -2.04 0.12
C PHE A 114 15.85 -3.38 -0.14
N ASN A 115 15.30 -4.43 0.46
CA ASN A 115 15.64 -5.81 0.16
C ASN A 115 14.55 -6.36 -0.76
N LYS A 116 14.95 -6.89 -1.92
CA LYS A 116 14.01 -7.37 -2.94
C LYS A 116 13.06 -8.45 -2.40
N GLU A 117 13.61 -9.45 -1.72
CA GLU A 117 12.83 -10.58 -1.20
C GLU A 117 11.82 -10.11 -0.15
N GLU A 118 12.25 -9.24 0.76
CA GLU A 118 11.37 -8.67 1.78
C GLU A 118 10.25 -7.86 1.15
N LEU A 119 10.57 -7.00 0.19
CA LEU A 119 9.59 -6.19 -0.52
C LEU A 119 8.52 -7.06 -1.17
N ILE A 120 8.93 -8.07 -1.92
CA ILE A 120 8.02 -8.94 -2.64
C ILE A 120 7.13 -9.71 -1.67
N ILE A 121 7.69 -10.26 -0.59
CA ILE A 121 6.93 -11.01 0.41
C ILE A 121 5.88 -10.12 1.07
N ARG A 122 6.24 -8.90 1.49
CA ARG A 122 5.31 -8.01 2.19
C ARG A 122 4.22 -7.48 1.25
N VAL A 123 4.58 -7.11 0.03
CA VAL A 123 3.60 -6.67 -0.98
C VAL A 123 2.63 -7.81 -1.30
N THR A 124 3.15 -8.99 -1.61
CA THR A 124 2.33 -10.15 -1.93
C THR A 124 1.41 -10.53 -0.78
N HIS A 125 1.90 -10.46 0.46
CA HIS A 125 1.10 -10.74 1.64
C HIS A 125 -0.10 -9.78 1.75
N GLN A 126 0.13 -8.48 1.61
CA GLN A 126 -0.95 -7.49 1.68
C GLN A 126 -1.96 -7.65 0.54
N ILE A 127 -1.49 -7.91 -0.67
CA ILE A 127 -2.37 -8.15 -1.81
C ILE A 127 -3.19 -9.43 -1.60
N SER A 128 -2.59 -10.47 -1.04
CA SER A 128 -3.32 -11.71 -0.72
C SER A 128 -4.43 -11.47 0.29
N LEU A 129 -4.20 -10.60 1.28
CA LEU A 129 -5.24 -10.20 2.24
C LEU A 129 -6.37 -9.44 1.55
N VAL A 130 -6.05 -8.53 0.63
CA VAL A 130 -7.04 -7.81 -0.18
C VAL A 130 -7.88 -8.80 -0.98
N ALA A 131 -7.23 -9.75 -1.66
CA ALA A 131 -7.92 -10.76 -2.45
C ALA A 131 -8.84 -11.63 -1.60
N ALA A 132 -8.37 -12.10 -0.44
CA ALA A 132 -9.16 -12.89 0.49
C ALA A 132 -10.40 -12.13 0.98
N LYS A 133 -10.23 -10.85 1.33
CA LYS A 133 -11.33 -9.99 1.77
C LYS A 133 -12.39 -9.83 0.67
N ARG A 134 -11.98 -9.62 -0.56
CA ARG A 134 -12.89 -9.51 -1.71
C ARG A 134 -13.67 -10.79 -1.94
N ILE A 135 -13.06 -11.96 -1.77
CA ILE A 135 -13.73 -13.25 -1.86
C ILE A 135 -14.80 -13.37 -0.78
N ILE A 136 -14.48 -13.02 0.46
CA ILE A 136 -15.42 -13.07 1.58
C ILE A 136 -16.62 -12.15 1.33
N ILE A 137 -16.39 -10.94 0.86
CA ILE A 137 -17.45 -9.97 0.53
C ILE A 137 -18.35 -10.52 -0.57
N ALA A 138 -17.77 -11.08 -1.64
CA ALA A 138 -18.54 -11.64 -2.75
C ALA A 138 -19.41 -12.81 -2.29
N GLN A 139 -18.88 -13.69 -1.44
CA GLN A 139 -19.65 -14.81 -0.88
C GLN A 139 -20.78 -14.33 0.01
N THR A 140 -20.55 -13.30 0.81
CA THR A 140 -21.58 -12.71 1.68
C THR A 140 -22.72 -12.11 0.86
N GLU A 141 -22.40 -11.39 -0.23
CA GLU A 141 -23.41 -10.84 -1.14
C GLU A 141 -24.22 -11.94 -1.81
N GLU A 142 -23.58 -13.02 -2.23
CA GLU A 142 -24.27 -14.16 -2.83
C GLU A 142 -25.23 -14.82 -1.86
N LEU A 143 -24.83 -14.99 -0.60
CA LEU A 143 -25.71 -15.52 0.44
C LEU A 143 -26.92 -14.64 0.69
N ARG A 144 -26.77 -13.33 0.66
CA ARG A 144 -27.91 -12.39 0.81
C ARG A 144 -28.92 -12.55 -0.29
N LYS A 145 -28.49 -12.83 -1.50
CA LYS A 145 -29.39 -13.00 -2.66
C LYS A 145 -30.22 -14.27 -2.58
N THR A 146 -29.76 -15.27 -1.82
CA THR A 146 -30.45 -16.57 -1.73
C THR A 146 -31.40 -16.69 -0.55
N ILE A 147 -31.47 -15.72 0.32
CA ILE A 147 -32.37 -15.72 1.50
C ILE A 147 -33.73 -15.10 1.19
#